data_950f71ce5f6e2d18e89186160bc928ac
#
_entry.id   950f71ce5f6e2d18e89186160bc928ac
#
_cell.length_a   1.000
_cell.length_b   1.000
_cell.length_c   1.000
_cell.angle_alpha   90.00
_cell.angle_beta   90.00
_cell.angle_gamma   90.00
#
_symmetry.space_group_name_H-M   'P 1'
#
loop_
_entity.id
_entity.type
_entity.pdbx_description
1 polymer ?
#
loop_
_entity_poly.entity_id
_entity_poly.type
_entity_poly.pdbx_seq_one_letter_code
_entity_poly.pdbx_strand_id
1 'polypeptide(L)'
;MNKIKTVTVVGANGTMGANVSAIFASFGSATVYMVARDKEKSKKAAIRAGKSVKADSIVNHLIPVDYSNLDECVKASDLVFESAAENLELKIDLHTKIGRSLKKGAVACTGSSGLSITRLAECYPEEVRSQFFGVHMFNPPYQLTLCELTASPYSDMALYADLKAYLTDTLFRTVAESKDLPAFLGNRIGFYVMNEALQYAERYQDNGGIDYIDALLGPFTGRTMPPITTADFVGLDVHKAIVDNIYENTNDYVHEKFVLPAYVQKLIDQKKLGRKSGEGLYKLIKNDSGDKRMMVYDIKLGIYRDEIKYTFPFALRMKKYLR
;
A
#
# COMPACT_ATOMS: atom_id res chain seq x y z
N MET A 1 15.29 -18.42 13.96
CA MET A 1 15.10 -18.71 12.50
C MET A 1 16.47 -18.85 11.84
N ASN A 2 16.67 -19.86 10.96
CA ASN A 2 17.89 -19.89 10.14
C ASN A 2 17.96 -18.61 9.31
N LYS A 3 19.18 -18.13 9.03
CA LYS A 3 19.37 -16.90 8.22
C LYS A 3 18.65 -17.05 6.87
N ILE A 4 17.72 -16.13 6.55
CA ILE A 4 17.03 -16.09 5.26
C ILE A 4 18.07 -15.75 4.18
N LYS A 5 18.33 -16.69 3.29
CA LYS A 5 19.28 -16.56 2.19
C LYS A 5 18.62 -16.57 0.81
N THR A 6 17.49 -17.24 0.72
CA THR A 6 16.75 -17.40 -0.54
C THR A 6 15.29 -16.98 -0.34
N VAL A 7 14.84 -16.09 -1.20
CA VAL A 7 13.47 -15.54 -1.17
C VAL A 7 12.81 -15.76 -2.53
N THR A 8 11.54 -16.13 -2.53
CA THR A 8 10.69 -16.08 -3.74
C THR A 8 9.70 -14.95 -3.61
N VAL A 9 9.69 -14.03 -4.57
CA VAL A 9 8.67 -12.97 -4.67
C VAL A 9 7.71 -13.31 -5.81
N VAL A 10 6.45 -13.60 -5.48
CA VAL A 10 5.38 -13.91 -6.44
C VAL A 10 4.64 -12.63 -6.82
N GLY A 11 4.45 -12.39 -8.11
CA GLY A 11 3.94 -11.10 -8.61
C GLY A 11 5.02 -10.02 -8.72
N ALA A 12 6.28 -10.42 -8.85
CA ALA A 12 7.46 -9.56 -8.84
C ALA A 12 7.51 -8.49 -9.95
N ASN A 13 6.72 -8.63 -11.02
CA ASN A 13 6.64 -7.62 -12.08
C ASN A 13 5.76 -6.40 -11.73
N GLY A 14 4.97 -6.46 -10.65
CA GLY A 14 4.25 -5.31 -10.10
C GLY A 14 5.19 -4.29 -9.45
N THR A 15 4.68 -3.08 -9.18
CA THR A 15 5.47 -2.02 -8.52
C THR A 15 5.95 -2.46 -7.14
N MET A 16 5.06 -2.98 -6.30
CA MET A 16 5.42 -3.46 -4.96
C MET A 16 6.32 -4.69 -5.02
N GLY A 17 5.98 -5.68 -5.85
CA GLY A 17 6.79 -6.90 -5.99
C GLY A 17 8.24 -6.61 -6.39
N ALA A 18 8.47 -5.70 -7.34
CA ALA A 18 9.81 -5.28 -7.73
C ALA A 18 10.55 -4.57 -6.59
N ASN A 19 9.88 -3.63 -5.92
CA ASN A 19 10.48 -2.88 -4.81
C ASN A 19 10.80 -3.76 -3.60
N VAL A 20 9.92 -4.69 -3.26
CA VAL A 20 10.15 -5.66 -2.17
C VAL A 20 11.29 -6.62 -2.51
N SER A 21 11.38 -7.07 -3.78
CA SER A 21 12.52 -7.86 -4.25
C SER A 21 13.85 -7.11 -4.04
N ALA A 22 13.86 -5.80 -4.33
CA ALA A 22 15.03 -4.96 -4.08
C ALA A 22 15.39 -4.88 -2.58
N ILE A 23 14.40 -4.78 -1.69
CA ILE A 23 14.61 -4.76 -0.23
C ILE A 23 15.26 -6.08 0.24
N PHE A 24 14.74 -7.23 -0.17
CA PHE A 24 15.30 -8.52 0.20
C PHE A 24 16.73 -8.71 -0.34
N ALA A 25 16.99 -8.28 -1.58
CA ALA A 25 18.33 -8.40 -2.18
C ALA A 25 19.35 -7.43 -1.57
N SER A 26 18.93 -6.17 -1.30
CA SER A 26 19.86 -5.13 -0.82
C SER A 26 20.12 -5.24 0.69
N PHE A 27 19.09 -5.15 1.52
CA PHE A 27 19.24 -5.21 2.97
C PHE A 27 19.41 -6.64 3.48
N GLY A 28 18.64 -7.59 2.93
CA GLY A 28 18.66 -8.99 3.32
C GLY A 28 19.84 -9.78 2.77
N SER A 29 20.56 -9.23 1.78
CA SER A 29 21.61 -9.95 1.04
C SER A 29 21.12 -11.33 0.52
N ALA A 30 19.85 -11.42 0.17
CA ALA A 30 19.21 -12.65 -0.26
C ALA A 30 19.29 -12.82 -1.79
N THR A 31 19.36 -14.06 -2.24
CA THR A 31 19.03 -14.41 -3.63
C THR A 31 17.52 -14.41 -3.77
N VAL A 32 16.99 -13.66 -4.74
CA VAL A 32 15.53 -13.46 -4.91
C VAL A 32 15.05 -14.02 -6.24
N TYR A 33 14.26 -15.06 -6.22
CA TYR A 33 13.50 -15.50 -7.38
C TYR A 33 12.31 -14.58 -7.61
N MET A 34 12.34 -13.87 -8.74
CA MET A 34 11.30 -12.92 -9.11
C MET A 34 10.27 -13.60 -10.03
N VAL A 35 9.20 -14.16 -9.45
CA VAL A 35 8.18 -14.90 -10.20
C VAL A 35 7.15 -13.95 -10.80
N ALA A 36 6.97 -14.01 -12.11
CA ALA A 36 5.97 -13.23 -12.87
C ALA A 36 5.28 -14.09 -13.93
N ARG A 37 4.20 -13.59 -14.53
CA ARG A 37 3.50 -14.30 -15.62
C ARG A 37 4.34 -14.47 -16.89
N ASP A 38 5.39 -13.68 -17.02
CA ASP A 38 6.25 -13.60 -18.20
C ASP A 38 7.68 -13.27 -17.71
N LYS A 39 8.63 -14.10 -18.11
CA LYS A 39 10.03 -13.97 -17.74
C LYS A 39 10.66 -12.66 -18.20
N GLU A 40 10.26 -12.13 -19.37
CA GLU A 40 10.78 -10.84 -19.86
C GLU A 40 10.24 -9.66 -19.02
N LYS A 41 8.99 -9.74 -18.54
CA LYS A 41 8.46 -8.76 -17.59
C LYS A 41 9.20 -8.83 -16.25
N SER A 42 9.57 -10.03 -15.81
CA SER A 42 10.38 -10.22 -14.61
C SER A 42 11.79 -9.62 -14.77
N LYS A 43 12.46 -9.81 -15.90
CA LYS A 43 13.76 -9.18 -16.20
C LYS A 43 13.68 -7.65 -16.14
N LYS A 44 12.66 -7.06 -16.78
CA LYS A 44 12.44 -5.60 -16.71
C LYS A 44 12.18 -5.12 -15.29
N ALA A 45 11.50 -5.91 -14.48
CA ALA A 45 11.26 -5.60 -13.07
C ALA A 45 12.54 -5.68 -12.24
N ALA A 46 13.44 -6.63 -12.49
CA ALA A 46 14.74 -6.73 -11.82
C ALA A 46 15.59 -5.46 -12.06
N ILE A 47 15.63 -4.97 -13.30
CA ILE A 47 16.34 -3.71 -13.62
C ILE A 47 15.70 -2.52 -12.88
N ARG A 48 14.37 -2.44 -12.82
CA ARG A 48 13.69 -1.38 -12.06
C ARG A 48 13.99 -1.47 -10.56
N ALA A 49 14.05 -2.68 -10.02
CA ALA A 49 14.36 -2.93 -8.63
C ALA A 49 15.75 -2.38 -8.25
N GLY A 50 16.79 -2.64 -9.05
CA GLY A 50 18.13 -2.07 -8.87
C GLY A 50 18.13 -0.54 -8.85
N LYS A 51 17.43 0.07 -9.81
CA LYS A 51 17.28 1.53 -9.88
C LYS A 51 16.55 2.13 -8.68
N SER A 52 15.56 1.44 -8.11
CA SER A 52 14.75 1.96 -7.00
C SER A 52 15.56 2.14 -5.72
N VAL A 53 16.53 1.28 -5.47
CA VAL A 53 17.46 1.36 -4.31
C VAL A 53 18.80 1.96 -4.66
N LYS A 54 18.99 2.46 -5.89
CA LYS A 54 20.24 3.05 -6.40
C LYS A 54 21.47 2.12 -6.23
N ALA A 55 21.27 0.83 -6.43
CA ALA A 55 22.28 -0.20 -6.25
C ALA A 55 22.20 -1.22 -7.39
N ASP A 56 22.90 -0.95 -8.50
CA ASP A 56 22.86 -1.83 -9.67
C ASP A 56 23.45 -3.22 -9.37
N SER A 57 24.33 -3.33 -8.38
CA SER A 57 24.94 -4.60 -7.96
C SER A 57 23.94 -5.64 -7.47
N ILE A 58 22.78 -5.22 -6.93
CA ILE A 58 21.77 -6.17 -6.46
C ILE A 58 21.10 -6.95 -7.59
N VAL A 59 21.16 -6.46 -8.84
CA VAL A 59 20.55 -7.13 -10.00
C VAL A 59 21.10 -8.56 -10.15
N ASN A 60 22.34 -8.81 -9.76
CA ASN A 60 22.95 -10.14 -9.77
C ASN A 60 22.33 -11.11 -8.76
N HIS A 61 21.62 -10.61 -7.75
CA HIS A 61 20.88 -11.39 -6.76
C HIS A 61 19.42 -11.58 -7.13
N LEU A 62 18.95 -10.92 -8.20
CA LEU A 62 17.56 -10.98 -8.67
C LEU A 62 17.46 -11.94 -9.85
N ILE A 63 16.80 -13.09 -9.65
CA ILE A 63 16.67 -14.16 -10.63
C ILE A 63 15.28 -14.12 -11.26
N PRO A 64 15.14 -13.59 -12.50
CA PRO A 64 13.87 -13.55 -13.19
C PRO A 64 13.39 -14.93 -13.60
N VAL A 65 12.17 -15.29 -13.21
CA VAL A 65 11.51 -16.55 -13.54
C VAL A 65 10.04 -16.32 -13.88
N ASP A 66 9.40 -17.32 -14.44
CA ASP A 66 7.94 -17.32 -14.65
C ASP A 66 7.24 -18.37 -13.77
N TYR A 67 5.90 -18.40 -13.84
CA TYR A 67 5.09 -19.28 -13.00
C TYR A 67 5.31 -20.79 -13.24
N SER A 68 5.93 -21.20 -14.35
CA SER A 68 6.27 -22.62 -14.59
C SER A 68 7.30 -23.15 -13.58
N ASN A 69 8.12 -22.25 -13.03
CA ASN A 69 9.13 -22.57 -12.02
C ASN A 69 8.68 -22.29 -10.57
N LEU A 70 7.41 -21.93 -10.35
CA LEU A 70 6.93 -21.51 -9.02
C LEU A 70 7.24 -22.57 -7.94
N ASP A 71 6.91 -23.82 -8.20
CA ASP A 71 7.09 -24.90 -7.22
C ASP A 71 8.54 -25.11 -6.82
N GLU A 72 9.46 -25.06 -7.79
CA GLU A 72 10.90 -25.20 -7.55
C GLU A 72 11.44 -24.02 -6.75
N CYS A 73 11.03 -22.80 -7.11
CA CYS A 73 11.40 -21.59 -6.38
C CYS A 73 10.92 -21.62 -4.94
N VAL A 74 9.66 -22.02 -4.71
CA VAL A 74 9.08 -22.12 -3.36
C VAL A 74 9.83 -23.16 -2.52
N LYS A 75 10.10 -24.37 -3.07
CA LYS A 75 10.87 -25.41 -2.38
C LYS A 75 12.28 -24.97 -1.99
N ALA A 76 12.92 -24.15 -2.81
CA ALA A 76 14.27 -23.66 -2.57
C ALA A 76 14.32 -22.53 -1.52
N SER A 77 13.21 -21.84 -1.30
CA SER A 77 13.16 -20.59 -0.52
C SER A 77 13.05 -20.79 0.98
N ASP A 78 13.66 -19.88 1.74
CA ASP A 78 13.49 -19.74 3.19
C ASP A 78 12.31 -18.82 3.51
N LEU A 79 11.98 -17.90 2.57
CA LEU A 79 10.82 -17.03 2.64
C LEU A 79 10.16 -16.88 1.27
N VAL A 80 8.83 -16.96 1.23
CA VAL A 80 8.02 -16.66 0.04
C VAL A 80 7.18 -15.43 0.33
N PHE A 81 7.25 -14.41 -0.53
CA PHE A 81 6.47 -13.17 -0.41
C PHE A 81 5.54 -13.03 -1.62
N GLU A 82 4.23 -12.98 -1.39
CA GLU A 82 3.23 -12.79 -2.43
C GLU A 82 2.87 -11.30 -2.55
N SER A 83 2.94 -10.75 -3.76
CA SER A 83 2.61 -9.35 -4.13
C SER A 83 1.85 -9.29 -5.45
N ALA A 84 0.88 -10.16 -5.64
CA ALA A 84 -0.01 -10.17 -6.80
C ALA A 84 -1.15 -9.13 -6.65
N ALA A 85 -2.02 -9.04 -7.67
CA ALA A 85 -3.18 -8.15 -7.60
C ALA A 85 -4.09 -8.47 -6.42
N GLU A 86 -4.72 -7.43 -5.85
CA GLU A 86 -5.62 -7.53 -4.71
C GLU A 86 -6.97 -8.11 -5.14
N ASN A 87 -6.96 -9.40 -5.46
CA ASN A 87 -8.13 -10.19 -5.83
C ASN A 87 -8.10 -11.50 -5.04
N LEU A 88 -9.19 -11.77 -4.32
CA LEU A 88 -9.26 -12.88 -3.38
C LEU A 88 -9.11 -14.24 -4.07
N GLU A 89 -9.80 -14.47 -5.20
CA GLU A 89 -9.75 -15.76 -5.91
C GLU A 89 -8.34 -16.03 -6.45
N LEU A 90 -7.71 -15.01 -7.05
CA LEU A 90 -6.34 -15.10 -7.52
C LEU A 90 -5.37 -15.43 -6.38
N LYS A 91 -5.53 -14.79 -5.22
CA LYS A 91 -4.66 -15.03 -4.06
C LYS A 91 -4.89 -16.43 -3.46
N ILE A 92 -6.14 -16.89 -3.39
CA ILE A 92 -6.46 -18.27 -2.97
C ILE A 92 -5.75 -19.29 -3.86
N ASP A 93 -5.83 -19.14 -5.19
CA ASP A 93 -5.14 -20.03 -6.13
C ASP A 93 -3.61 -20.02 -5.92
N LEU A 94 -3.03 -18.83 -5.82
CA LEU A 94 -1.58 -18.68 -5.60
C LEU A 94 -1.13 -19.25 -4.26
N HIS A 95 -1.82 -18.94 -3.16
CA HIS A 95 -1.48 -19.43 -1.83
C HIS A 95 -1.68 -20.95 -1.70
N THR A 96 -2.67 -21.51 -2.37
CA THR A 96 -2.83 -22.96 -2.47
C THR A 96 -1.63 -23.62 -3.15
N LYS A 97 -1.14 -23.06 -4.25
CA LYS A 97 0.06 -23.56 -4.95
C LYS A 97 1.31 -23.41 -4.10
N ILE A 98 1.51 -22.22 -3.48
CA ILE A 98 2.64 -21.98 -2.58
C ILE A 98 2.63 -22.98 -1.42
N GLY A 99 1.47 -23.18 -0.77
CA GLY A 99 1.34 -24.07 0.38
C GLY A 99 1.71 -25.53 0.08
N ARG A 100 1.41 -26.03 -1.12
CA ARG A 100 1.77 -27.39 -1.54
C ARG A 100 3.28 -27.62 -1.66
N SER A 101 4.04 -26.56 -1.93
CA SER A 101 5.49 -26.62 -2.17
C SER A 101 6.31 -26.01 -1.04
N LEU A 102 5.66 -25.38 -0.04
CA LEU A 102 6.34 -24.73 1.07
C LEU A 102 7.03 -25.77 1.97
N LYS A 103 8.33 -25.63 2.15
CA LYS A 103 9.08 -26.55 3.02
C LYS A 103 8.83 -26.23 4.51
N LYS A 104 8.91 -27.22 5.36
CA LYS A 104 8.82 -27.06 6.82
C LYS A 104 9.91 -26.09 7.31
N GLY A 105 9.53 -25.10 8.12
CA GLY A 105 10.42 -24.09 8.67
C GLY A 105 10.71 -22.89 7.75
N ALA A 106 10.19 -22.89 6.50
CA ALA A 106 10.16 -21.69 5.69
C ALA A 106 8.96 -20.80 6.08
N VAL A 107 9.02 -19.53 5.72
CA VAL A 107 7.95 -18.56 5.99
C VAL A 107 7.26 -18.18 4.68
N ALA A 108 5.94 -18.14 4.68
CA ALA A 108 5.15 -17.57 3.59
C ALA A 108 4.47 -16.29 4.06
N CYS A 109 4.50 -15.25 3.22
CA CYS A 109 3.92 -13.95 3.52
C CYS A 109 3.06 -13.46 2.36
N THR A 110 2.00 -12.71 2.68
CA THR A 110 1.28 -11.91 1.70
C THR A 110 1.48 -10.42 1.96
N GLY A 111 1.67 -9.65 0.90
CA GLY A 111 1.66 -8.18 0.92
C GLY A 111 0.26 -7.59 0.72
N SER A 112 -0.80 -8.33 1.01
CA SER A 112 -2.18 -7.85 0.91
C SER A 112 -2.42 -6.62 1.76
N SER A 113 -3.19 -5.67 1.24
CA SER A 113 -3.52 -4.40 1.90
C SER A 113 -4.84 -4.42 2.67
N GLY A 114 -5.66 -5.47 2.49
CA GLY A 114 -7.00 -5.49 3.08
C GLY A 114 -7.72 -6.84 3.10
N LEU A 115 -7.16 -7.88 2.50
CA LEU A 115 -7.75 -9.23 2.57
C LEU A 115 -7.36 -9.91 3.89
N SER A 116 -8.28 -10.69 4.45
CA SER A 116 -8.06 -11.41 5.70
C SER A 116 -6.89 -12.39 5.61
N ILE A 117 -5.94 -12.25 6.50
CA ILE A 117 -4.78 -13.12 6.64
C ILE A 117 -5.23 -14.52 7.08
N THR A 118 -6.21 -14.59 7.97
CA THR A 118 -6.81 -15.86 8.42
C THR A 118 -7.40 -16.65 7.25
N ARG A 119 -8.18 -15.98 6.40
CA ARG A 119 -8.79 -16.64 5.22
C ARG A 119 -7.75 -17.11 4.21
N LEU A 120 -6.67 -16.37 4.02
CA LEU A 120 -5.58 -16.80 3.15
C LEU A 120 -4.74 -17.93 3.79
N ALA A 121 -4.57 -17.93 5.12
CA ALA A 121 -3.91 -19.03 5.83
C ALA A 121 -4.64 -20.38 5.63
N GLU A 122 -5.96 -20.35 5.52
CA GLU A 122 -6.77 -21.57 5.30
C GLU A 122 -6.49 -22.27 3.95
N CYS A 123 -5.86 -21.58 3.00
CA CYS A 123 -5.42 -22.14 1.72
C CYS A 123 -4.20 -23.07 1.85
N TYR A 124 -3.52 -23.04 2.99
CA TYR A 124 -2.31 -23.82 3.24
C TYR A 124 -2.67 -25.20 3.85
N PRO A 125 -1.95 -26.28 3.49
CA PRO A 125 -2.01 -27.55 4.21
C PRO A 125 -1.75 -27.34 5.70
N GLU A 126 -2.37 -28.16 6.54
CA GLU A 126 -2.31 -28.02 7.99
C GLU A 126 -0.88 -28.01 8.53
N GLU A 127 0.00 -28.82 7.93
CA GLU A 127 1.40 -28.99 8.34
C GLU A 127 2.26 -27.73 8.19
N VAL A 128 1.86 -26.81 7.29
CA VAL A 128 2.61 -25.58 6.99
C VAL A 128 1.77 -24.32 7.16
N ARG A 129 0.49 -24.44 7.52
CA ARG A 129 -0.42 -23.31 7.71
C ARG A 129 0.09 -22.31 8.75
N SER A 130 0.71 -22.81 9.81
CA SER A 130 1.25 -21.98 10.88
C SER A 130 2.44 -21.12 10.48
N GLN A 131 3.00 -21.34 9.29
CA GLN A 131 4.15 -20.62 8.73
C GLN A 131 3.73 -19.41 7.86
N PHE A 132 2.42 -19.08 7.79
CA PHE A 132 1.88 -18.00 6.97
C PHE A 132 1.57 -16.74 7.78
N PHE A 133 1.94 -15.54 7.24
CA PHE A 133 1.78 -14.24 7.88
C PHE A 133 1.40 -13.15 6.87
N GLY A 134 0.75 -12.09 7.35
CA GLY A 134 0.60 -10.84 6.62
C GLY A 134 1.83 -9.95 6.85
N VAL A 135 2.42 -9.44 5.76
CA VAL A 135 3.56 -8.49 5.82
C VAL A 135 3.27 -7.36 4.85
N HIS A 136 2.57 -6.34 5.32
CA HIS A 136 2.15 -5.21 4.50
C HIS A 136 3.17 -4.08 4.57
N MET A 137 3.79 -3.74 3.44
CA MET A 137 4.74 -2.64 3.28
C MET A 137 4.11 -1.50 2.48
N PHE A 138 4.41 -0.27 2.84
CA PHE A 138 3.90 0.93 2.18
C PHE A 138 4.78 1.36 1.00
N ASN A 139 4.16 1.88 -0.06
CA ASN A 139 4.85 2.27 -1.29
C ASN A 139 5.32 3.74 -1.23
N PRO A 140 6.56 4.05 -1.53
CA PRO A 140 7.67 3.15 -1.88
C PRO A 140 8.41 2.61 -0.64
N PRO A 141 8.61 1.28 -0.52
CA PRO A 141 9.09 0.66 0.72
C PRO A 141 10.55 0.98 1.07
N TYR A 142 11.34 1.47 0.14
CA TYR A 142 12.70 1.95 0.41
C TYR A 142 12.75 3.34 1.07
N GLN A 143 11.66 4.13 1.00
CA GLN A 143 11.52 5.42 1.69
C GLN A 143 10.62 5.30 2.94
N LEU A 144 9.53 4.53 2.82
CA LEU A 144 8.58 4.30 3.90
C LEU A 144 8.97 3.00 4.63
N THR A 145 9.60 3.13 5.78
CA THR A 145 10.08 1.98 6.55
C THR A 145 8.97 1.23 7.29
N LEU A 146 7.80 1.83 7.45
CA LEU A 146 6.67 1.19 8.12
C LEU A 146 6.30 -0.13 7.43
N CYS A 147 6.15 -1.17 8.24
CA CYS A 147 5.75 -2.51 7.85
C CYS A 147 4.76 -3.05 8.88
N GLU A 148 3.58 -3.46 8.46
CA GLU A 148 2.61 -4.11 9.33
C GLU A 148 2.83 -5.61 9.28
N LEU A 149 2.91 -6.22 10.45
CA LEU A 149 3.05 -7.67 10.60
C LEU A 149 1.78 -8.21 11.28
N THR A 150 1.09 -9.12 10.60
CA THR A 150 -0.19 -9.67 11.03
C THR A 150 -0.11 -11.19 11.15
N ALA A 151 -0.50 -11.74 12.31
CA ALA A 151 -0.67 -13.15 12.53
C ALA A 151 -2.14 -13.57 12.31
N SER A 152 -2.34 -14.85 11.98
CA SER A 152 -3.65 -15.52 12.03
C SER A 152 -3.76 -16.35 13.31
N PRO A 153 -4.96 -16.88 13.66
CA PRO A 153 -5.11 -17.81 14.77
C PRO A 153 -4.30 -19.11 14.63
N TYR A 154 -3.84 -19.43 13.43
CA TYR A 154 -3.03 -20.61 13.12
C TYR A 154 -1.53 -20.38 13.26
N SER A 155 -1.08 -19.11 13.36
CA SER A 155 0.32 -18.73 13.24
C SER A 155 1.19 -19.28 14.37
N ASP A 156 2.36 -19.79 14.03
CA ASP A 156 3.43 -20.11 14.98
C ASP A 156 4.06 -18.81 15.50
N MET A 157 3.88 -18.51 16.78
CA MET A 157 4.35 -17.26 17.39
C MET A 157 5.87 -17.21 17.57
N ALA A 158 6.58 -18.35 17.56
CA ALA A 158 8.04 -18.35 17.53
C ALA A 158 8.56 -17.91 16.16
N LEU A 159 7.99 -18.43 15.07
CA LEU A 159 8.28 -17.98 13.71
C LEU A 159 7.87 -16.51 13.51
N TYR A 160 6.76 -16.07 14.11
CA TYR A 160 6.34 -14.67 14.09
C TYR A 160 7.40 -13.76 14.70
N ALA A 161 7.90 -14.11 15.89
CA ALA A 161 8.95 -13.35 16.55
C ALA A 161 10.26 -13.30 15.74
N ASP A 162 10.66 -14.42 15.16
CA ASP A 162 11.81 -14.51 14.27
C ASP A 162 11.64 -13.67 13.01
N LEU A 163 10.46 -13.70 12.39
CA LEU A 163 10.15 -12.88 11.21
C LEU A 163 10.16 -11.38 11.58
N LYS A 164 9.59 -11.01 12.73
CA LYS A 164 9.63 -9.63 13.24
C LYS A 164 11.07 -9.15 13.41
N ALA A 165 11.93 -9.95 14.04
CA ALA A 165 13.35 -9.64 14.21
C ALA A 165 14.05 -9.50 12.83
N TYR A 166 13.79 -10.39 11.87
CA TYR A 166 14.34 -10.28 10.52
C TYR A 166 13.90 -8.98 9.82
N LEU A 167 12.61 -8.62 9.89
CA LEU A 167 12.10 -7.38 9.32
C LEU A 167 12.73 -6.16 9.97
N THR A 168 12.91 -6.16 11.30
CA THR A 168 13.46 -5.02 12.06
C THR A 168 14.98 -4.90 11.91
N ASP A 169 15.70 -5.99 12.21
CA ASP A 169 17.15 -5.92 12.41
C ASP A 169 17.92 -6.10 11.09
N THR A 170 17.35 -6.85 10.13
CA THR A 170 18.00 -7.12 8.85
C THR A 170 17.47 -6.22 7.75
N LEU A 171 16.16 -6.07 7.63
CA LEU A 171 15.55 -5.26 6.58
C LEU A 171 15.32 -3.80 7.00
N PHE A 172 15.63 -3.44 8.25
CA PHE A 172 15.49 -2.09 8.82
C PHE A 172 14.08 -1.53 8.67
N ARG A 173 13.06 -2.37 8.92
CA ARG A 173 11.66 -1.96 8.91
C ARG A 173 11.22 -1.49 10.30
N THR A 174 10.37 -0.49 10.33
CA THR A 174 9.62 -0.12 11.54
C THR A 174 8.39 -1.01 11.59
N VAL A 175 8.45 -2.09 12.37
CA VAL A 175 7.38 -3.10 12.40
C VAL A 175 6.28 -2.67 13.36
N ALA A 176 5.05 -2.52 12.85
CA ALA A 176 3.83 -2.39 13.63
C ALA A 176 3.09 -3.74 13.63
N GLU A 177 2.82 -4.28 14.80
CA GLU A 177 2.02 -5.50 14.94
C GLU A 177 0.55 -5.13 14.76
N SER A 178 -0.11 -5.72 13.79
CA SER A 178 -1.50 -5.44 13.47
C SER A 178 -2.39 -6.66 13.66
N LYS A 179 -3.67 -6.41 13.93
CA LYS A 179 -4.70 -7.45 13.93
C LYS A 179 -5.17 -7.72 12.51
N ASP A 180 -5.68 -8.93 12.27
CA ASP A 180 -6.36 -9.29 11.02
C ASP A 180 -7.76 -8.65 10.97
N LEU A 181 -7.78 -7.36 10.67
CA LEU A 181 -8.98 -6.53 10.55
C LEU A 181 -8.95 -5.77 9.21
N PRO A 182 -10.11 -5.36 8.67
CA PRO A 182 -10.18 -4.57 7.45
C PRO A 182 -9.22 -3.38 7.46
N ALA A 183 -8.41 -3.26 6.40
CA ALA A 183 -7.40 -2.21 6.21
C ALA A 183 -6.28 -2.18 7.26
N PHE A 184 -6.13 -3.20 8.07
CA PHE A 184 -5.11 -3.35 9.14
C PHE A 184 -5.04 -2.13 10.06
N LEU A 185 -3.84 -1.56 10.30
CA LEU A 185 -3.64 -0.40 11.17
C LEU A 185 -3.36 0.88 10.38
N GLY A 186 -2.36 0.87 9.51
CA GLY A 186 -1.90 2.07 8.82
C GLY A 186 -2.88 2.60 7.79
N ASN A 187 -3.46 1.72 6.98
CA ASN A 187 -4.50 2.10 6.04
C ASN A 187 -5.76 2.58 6.80
N ARG A 188 -6.14 1.90 7.90
CA ARG A 188 -7.28 2.33 8.71
C ARG A 188 -7.11 3.77 9.22
N ILE A 189 -5.94 4.10 9.79
CA ILE A 189 -5.64 5.46 10.25
C ILE A 189 -5.58 6.43 9.06
N GLY A 190 -4.94 6.05 7.96
CA GLY A 190 -4.80 6.89 6.78
C GLY A 190 -6.15 7.22 6.15
N PHE A 191 -7.01 6.23 5.94
CA PHE A 191 -8.33 6.41 5.34
C PHE A 191 -9.30 7.11 6.30
N TYR A 192 -9.19 6.89 7.62
CA TYR A 192 -9.88 7.70 8.61
C TYR A 192 -9.58 9.19 8.44
N VAL A 193 -8.30 9.58 8.42
CA VAL A 193 -7.89 10.98 8.29
C VAL A 193 -8.32 11.58 6.95
N MET A 194 -8.18 10.82 5.85
CA MET A 194 -8.60 11.29 4.53
C MET A 194 -10.12 11.47 4.45
N ASN A 195 -10.89 10.51 4.93
CA ASN A 195 -12.35 10.58 4.86
C ASN A 195 -12.92 11.66 5.78
N GLU A 196 -12.35 11.82 6.99
CA GLU A 196 -12.74 12.92 7.87
C GLU A 196 -12.40 14.29 7.26
N ALA A 197 -11.27 14.42 6.56
CA ALA A 197 -10.95 15.64 5.82
C ALA A 197 -11.96 15.94 4.71
N LEU A 198 -12.44 14.91 3.99
CA LEU A 198 -13.51 15.03 3.00
C LEU A 198 -14.84 15.47 3.65
N GLN A 199 -15.19 14.93 4.81
CA GLN A 199 -16.38 15.36 5.58
C GLN A 199 -16.23 16.80 6.05
N TYR A 200 -15.05 17.22 6.49
CA TYR A 200 -14.79 18.63 6.83
C TYR A 200 -14.86 19.56 5.62
N ALA A 201 -14.40 19.13 4.45
CA ALA A 201 -14.54 19.93 3.23
C ALA A 201 -16.00 20.23 2.89
N GLU A 202 -16.91 19.25 3.06
CA GLU A 202 -18.34 19.44 2.91
C GLU A 202 -18.90 20.39 3.99
N ARG A 203 -18.54 20.19 5.24
CA ARG A 203 -18.96 21.03 6.37
C ARG A 203 -18.55 22.49 6.22
N TYR A 204 -17.36 22.73 5.68
CA TYR A 204 -16.78 24.08 5.50
C TYR A 204 -16.79 24.54 4.03
N GLN A 205 -17.74 24.07 3.23
CA GLN A 205 -17.84 24.43 1.81
C GLN A 205 -18.03 25.94 1.58
N ASP A 206 -18.68 26.65 2.50
CA ASP A 206 -18.82 28.12 2.44
C ASP A 206 -17.53 28.87 2.76
N ASN A 207 -16.53 28.22 3.35
CA ASN A 207 -15.21 28.77 3.64
C ASN A 207 -14.16 28.40 2.60
N GLY A 208 -14.53 27.69 1.53
CA GLY A 208 -13.66 27.24 0.47
C GLY A 208 -13.59 25.71 0.29
N GLY A 209 -14.03 24.94 1.28
CA GLY A 209 -14.17 23.48 1.16
C GLY A 209 -12.83 22.75 0.99
N ILE A 210 -12.61 22.15 -0.18
CA ILE A 210 -11.50 21.21 -0.44
C ILE A 210 -10.14 21.85 -0.23
N ASP A 211 -9.82 22.91 -0.94
CA ASP A 211 -8.52 23.57 -0.86
C ASP A 211 -8.30 24.31 0.47
N TYR A 212 -9.37 24.76 1.13
CA TYR A 212 -9.31 25.31 2.48
C TYR A 212 -8.86 24.25 3.49
N ILE A 213 -9.49 23.05 3.49
CA ILE A 213 -9.15 21.96 4.40
C ILE A 213 -7.75 21.39 4.09
N ASP A 214 -7.42 21.23 2.80
CA ASP A 214 -6.07 20.77 2.43
C ASP A 214 -4.98 21.79 2.81
N ALA A 215 -5.27 23.08 2.78
CA ALA A 215 -4.35 24.09 3.28
C ALA A 215 -4.17 24.04 4.80
N LEU A 216 -5.26 23.74 5.56
CA LEU A 216 -5.19 23.58 7.03
C LEU A 216 -4.43 22.32 7.46
N LEU A 217 -4.62 21.22 6.74
CA LEU A 217 -4.03 19.91 7.07
C LEU A 217 -2.79 19.58 6.23
N GLY A 218 -2.22 20.58 5.57
CA GLY A 218 -1.14 20.44 4.62
C GLY A 218 0.26 20.29 5.23
N PRO A 219 1.28 20.84 4.54
CA PRO A 219 2.69 20.51 4.80
C PRO A 219 3.18 20.81 6.23
N PHE A 220 2.60 21.80 6.92
CA PHE A 220 2.99 22.13 8.30
C PHE A 220 2.50 21.12 9.35
N THR A 221 1.70 20.12 8.97
CA THR A 221 1.32 18.99 9.83
C THR A 221 2.29 17.81 9.70
N GLY A 222 3.39 17.97 8.98
CA GLY A 222 4.40 16.93 8.73
C GLY A 222 4.07 15.98 7.58
N ARG A 223 2.97 16.21 6.85
CA ARG A 223 2.59 15.39 5.69
C ARG A 223 3.23 15.90 4.41
N THR A 224 3.69 15.00 3.56
CA THR A 224 4.21 15.33 2.22
C THR A 224 3.10 15.82 1.30
N MET A 225 1.91 15.21 1.38
CA MET A 225 0.70 15.61 0.67
C MET A 225 -0.45 15.85 1.65
N PRO A 226 -1.31 16.85 1.40
CA PRO A 226 -2.54 17.03 2.14
C PRO A 226 -3.48 15.83 2.00
N PRO A 227 -4.39 15.59 2.97
CA PRO A 227 -5.21 14.38 3.00
C PRO A 227 -6.19 14.27 1.82
N ILE A 228 -6.81 15.39 1.38
CA ILE A 228 -7.78 15.37 0.28
C ILE A 228 -7.05 15.20 -1.07
N THR A 229 -5.91 15.87 -1.26
CA THR A 229 -5.00 15.62 -2.39
C THR A 229 -4.55 14.17 -2.42
N THR A 230 -4.30 13.54 -1.25
CA THR A 230 -3.91 12.13 -1.17
C THR A 230 -5.06 11.21 -1.60
N ALA A 231 -6.29 11.48 -1.17
CA ALA A 231 -7.47 10.71 -1.61
C ALA A 231 -7.68 10.80 -3.13
N ASP A 232 -7.51 11.99 -3.72
CA ASP A 232 -7.59 12.21 -5.17
C ASP A 232 -6.48 11.46 -5.94
N PHE A 233 -5.27 11.39 -5.36
CA PHE A 233 -4.13 10.67 -5.93
C PHE A 233 -4.34 9.15 -5.88
N VAL A 234 -4.84 8.61 -4.76
CA VAL A 234 -5.17 7.19 -4.58
C VAL A 234 -6.28 6.77 -5.56
N GLY A 235 -7.23 7.65 -5.77
CA GLY A 235 -8.42 7.44 -6.59
C GLY A 235 -9.68 7.24 -5.72
N LEU A 236 -10.71 8.00 -6.04
CA LEU A 236 -11.93 8.09 -5.24
C LEU A 236 -12.71 6.76 -5.16
N ASP A 237 -12.66 5.95 -6.20
CA ASP A 237 -13.24 4.60 -6.22
C ASP A 237 -12.48 3.64 -5.29
N VAL A 238 -11.14 3.72 -5.25
CA VAL A 238 -10.32 2.94 -4.30
C VAL A 238 -10.56 3.42 -2.88
N HIS A 239 -10.60 4.75 -2.68
CA HIS A 239 -10.94 5.35 -1.39
C HIS A 239 -12.28 4.83 -0.88
N LYS A 240 -13.33 4.93 -1.72
CA LYS A 240 -14.67 4.40 -1.40
C LYS A 240 -14.62 2.93 -1.00
N ALA A 241 -14.03 2.08 -1.83
CA ALA A 241 -13.99 0.64 -1.57
C ALA A 241 -13.36 0.29 -0.20
N ILE A 242 -12.35 1.06 0.21
CA ILE A 242 -11.68 0.84 1.50
C ILE A 242 -12.52 1.37 2.67
N VAL A 243 -13.08 2.58 2.58
CA VAL A 243 -13.90 3.13 3.67
C VAL A 243 -15.20 2.36 3.85
N ASP A 244 -15.84 1.93 2.75
CA ASP A 244 -17.04 1.07 2.82
C ASP A 244 -16.71 -0.27 3.48
N ASN A 245 -15.61 -0.93 3.10
CA ASN A 245 -15.19 -2.18 3.71
C ASN A 245 -14.92 -2.04 5.22
N ILE A 246 -14.32 -0.92 5.64
CA ILE A 246 -14.11 -0.64 7.07
C ILE A 246 -15.45 -0.39 7.75
N TYR A 247 -16.32 0.41 7.17
CA TYR A 247 -17.64 0.74 7.69
C TYR A 247 -18.51 -0.51 7.89
N GLU A 248 -18.57 -1.37 6.89
CA GLU A 248 -19.43 -2.58 6.92
C GLU A 248 -18.90 -3.67 7.86
N ASN A 249 -17.57 -3.78 8.02
CA ASN A 249 -16.94 -4.92 8.68
C ASN A 249 -16.24 -4.59 10.00
N THR A 250 -16.40 -3.36 10.51
CA THR A 250 -15.88 -2.98 11.83
C THR A 250 -16.91 -2.18 12.62
N ASN A 251 -16.83 -2.26 13.93
CA ASN A 251 -17.73 -1.54 14.82
C ASN A 251 -16.90 -0.89 15.94
N ASP A 252 -16.38 0.30 15.68
CA ASP A 252 -15.63 1.07 16.66
C ASP A 252 -16.26 2.45 16.92
N TYR A 253 -15.73 3.20 17.87
CA TYR A 253 -16.27 4.51 18.28
C TYR A 253 -16.17 5.60 17.18
N VAL A 254 -15.32 5.39 16.16
CA VAL A 254 -15.16 6.32 15.03
C VAL A 254 -15.87 5.84 13.75
N HIS A 255 -16.77 4.86 13.87
CA HIS A 255 -17.47 4.20 12.77
C HIS A 255 -18.03 5.20 11.75
N GLU A 256 -18.75 6.24 12.20
CA GLU A 256 -19.35 7.28 11.35
C GLU A 256 -18.33 8.10 10.53
N LYS A 257 -17.04 8.05 10.91
CA LYS A 257 -15.97 8.74 10.19
C LYS A 257 -15.61 8.03 8.88
N PHE A 258 -16.06 6.80 8.69
CA PHE A 258 -15.90 6.05 7.44
C PHE A 258 -17.08 6.21 6.48
N VAL A 259 -18.11 6.97 6.82
CA VAL A 259 -19.20 7.31 5.89
C VAL A 259 -18.67 8.22 4.80
N LEU A 260 -18.78 7.78 3.54
CA LEU A 260 -18.34 8.57 2.38
C LEU A 260 -19.25 9.77 2.15
N PRO A 261 -18.74 11.00 1.99
CA PRO A 261 -19.56 12.17 1.66
C PRO A 261 -20.27 12.04 0.32
N ALA A 262 -21.51 12.55 0.24
CA ALA A 262 -22.35 12.42 -0.95
C ALA A 262 -21.74 13.05 -2.21
N TYR A 263 -21.02 14.17 -2.08
CA TYR A 263 -20.36 14.83 -3.21
C TYR A 263 -19.22 13.99 -3.81
N VAL A 264 -18.53 13.17 -3.00
CA VAL A 264 -17.50 12.23 -3.47
C VAL A 264 -18.15 11.10 -4.26
N GLN A 265 -19.27 10.55 -3.76
CA GLN A 265 -20.05 9.55 -4.50
C GLN A 265 -20.49 10.10 -5.86
N LYS A 266 -21.00 11.34 -5.91
CA LYS A 266 -21.38 12.00 -7.18
C LYS A 266 -20.20 12.08 -8.18
N LEU A 267 -19.00 12.40 -7.72
CA LEU A 267 -17.82 12.42 -8.58
C LEU A 267 -17.47 11.02 -9.12
N ILE A 268 -17.58 9.99 -8.28
CA ILE A 268 -17.36 8.59 -8.68
C ILE A 268 -18.36 8.17 -9.76
N ASP A 269 -19.64 8.47 -9.59
CA ASP A 269 -20.71 8.15 -10.55
C ASP A 269 -20.48 8.83 -11.91
N GLN A 270 -19.88 10.02 -11.90
CA GLN A 270 -19.47 10.76 -13.09
C GLN A 270 -18.12 10.28 -13.67
N LYS A 271 -17.50 9.22 -13.13
CA LYS A 271 -16.16 8.72 -13.51
C LYS A 271 -15.03 9.72 -13.31
N LYS A 272 -15.22 10.70 -12.45
CA LYS A 272 -14.20 11.66 -12.01
C LYS A 272 -13.49 11.09 -10.79
N LEU A 273 -12.53 10.20 -11.08
CA LEU A 273 -11.91 9.32 -10.07
C LEU A 273 -10.60 9.87 -9.50
N GLY A 274 -10.29 11.14 -9.77
CA GLY A 274 -9.04 11.77 -9.35
C GLY A 274 -7.96 11.74 -10.44
N ARG A 275 -6.71 11.79 -10.03
CA ARG A 275 -5.56 11.90 -10.94
C ARG A 275 -5.54 10.84 -12.05
N LYS A 276 -5.98 9.62 -11.79
CA LYS A 276 -5.97 8.53 -12.76
C LYS A 276 -6.96 8.72 -13.92
N SER A 277 -8.05 9.47 -13.71
CA SER A 277 -9.03 9.81 -14.75
C SER A 277 -8.82 11.21 -15.33
N GLY A 278 -7.82 11.96 -14.83
CA GLY A 278 -7.52 13.33 -15.23
C GLY A 278 -8.33 14.40 -14.49
N GLU A 279 -9.39 14.02 -13.80
CA GLU A 279 -10.21 14.89 -12.95
C GLU A 279 -10.84 14.13 -11.79
N GLY A 280 -11.06 14.83 -10.67
CA GLY A 280 -11.64 14.32 -9.45
C GLY A 280 -11.98 15.47 -8.50
N LEU A 281 -11.40 15.48 -7.30
CA LEU A 281 -11.47 16.64 -6.39
C LEU A 281 -10.63 17.81 -6.93
N TYR A 282 -9.58 17.48 -7.66
CA TYR A 282 -8.73 18.40 -8.38
C TYR A 282 -8.72 18.07 -9.88
N LYS A 283 -8.49 19.11 -10.70
CA LYS A 283 -8.36 18.98 -12.16
C LYS A 283 -7.24 19.88 -12.65
N LEU A 284 -6.27 19.31 -13.36
CA LEU A 284 -5.20 20.05 -13.99
C LEU A 284 -5.62 20.42 -15.42
N ILE A 285 -5.78 21.69 -15.69
CA ILE A 285 -5.99 22.19 -17.05
C ILE A 285 -4.69 22.78 -17.60
N LYS A 286 -4.56 22.74 -18.94
CA LYS A 286 -3.49 23.42 -19.68
C LYS A 286 -4.16 24.45 -20.57
N ASN A 287 -3.66 25.67 -20.57
CA ASN A 287 -4.07 26.68 -21.52
C ASN A 287 -3.35 26.49 -22.88
N ASP A 288 -3.72 27.27 -23.87
CA ASP A 288 -3.13 27.20 -25.23
C ASP A 288 -1.63 27.54 -25.24
N SER A 289 -1.15 28.31 -24.26
CA SER A 289 0.29 28.60 -24.05
C SER A 289 1.05 27.45 -23.37
N GLY A 290 0.37 26.39 -22.94
CA GLY A 290 0.98 25.25 -22.24
C GLY A 290 1.11 25.43 -20.72
N ASP A 291 0.67 26.57 -20.18
CA ASP A 291 0.69 26.82 -18.73
C ASP A 291 -0.32 25.93 -18.03
N LYS A 292 0.11 25.39 -16.89
CA LYS A 292 -0.70 24.49 -16.07
C LYS A 292 -1.41 25.25 -14.97
N ARG A 293 -2.72 25.05 -14.85
CA ARG A 293 -3.56 25.64 -13.80
C ARG A 293 -4.30 24.55 -13.06
N MET A 294 -4.26 24.60 -11.73
CA MET A 294 -5.01 23.68 -10.89
C MET A 294 -6.41 24.23 -10.64
N MET A 295 -7.41 23.42 -10.90
CA MET A 295 -8.81 23.68 -10.58
C MET A 295 -9.23 22.77 -9.45
N VAL A 296 -10.15 23.25 -8.60
CA VAL A 296 -10.70 22.55 -7.45
C VAL A 296 -12.21 22.41 -7.62
N TYR A 297 -12.74 21.24 -7.27
CA TYR A 297 -14.18 21.02 -7.30
C TYR A 297 -14.86 21.84 -6.19
N ASP A 298 -15.76 22.74 -6.58
CA ASP A 298 -16.63 23.48 -5.66
C ASP A 298 -17.80 22.59 -5.27
N ILE A 299 -17.85 22.20 -4.00
CA ILE A 299 -18.84 21.25 -3.50
C ILE A 299 -20.25 21.83 -3.60
N LYS A 300 -20.40 23.12 -3.30
CA LYS A 300 -21.70 23.81 -3.28
C LYS A 300 -22.26 24.05 -4.68
N LEU A 301 -21.40 24.49 -5.60
CA LEU A 301 -21.81 24.82 -6.97
C LEU A 301 -21.78 23.60 -7.90
N GLY A 302 -21.06 22.56 -7.56
CA GLY A 302 -20.93 21.35 -8.39
C GLY A 302 -20.11 21.55 -9.67
N ILE A 303 -19.23 22.55 -9.70
CA ILE A 303 -18.38 22.93 -10.84
C ILE A 303 -16.91 23.02 -10.41
N TYR A 304 -15.98 23.11 -11.36
CA TYR A 304 -14.59 23.42 -11.07
C TYR A 304 -14.36 24.93 -11.04
N ARG A 305 -13.65 25.41 -10.01
CA ARG A 305 -13.16 26.78 -9.86
C ARG A 305 -11.65 26.81 -9.72
N ASP A 306 -11.07 27.98 -9.76
CA ASP A 306 -9.65 28.16 -9.46
C ASP A 306 -9.32 27.75 -8.04
N GLU A 307 -8.15 27.14 -7.87
CA GLU A 307 -7.59 26.86 -6.55
C GLU A 307 -7.31 28.17 -5.82
N ILE A 308 -7.77 28.27 -4.59
CA ILE A 308 -7.46 29.37 -3.68
C ILE A 308 -6.27 28.95 -2.79
N LYS A 309 -5.20 29.72 -2.83
CA LYS A 309 -4.02 29.51 -1.97
C LYS A 309 -4.22 30.18 -0.63
N TYR A 310 -4.69 29.43 0.34
CA TYR A 310 -4.87 29.93 1.70
C TYR A 310 -3.53 30.08 2.41
N THR A 311 -3.43 31.16 3.21
CA THR A 311 -2.27 31.41 4.06
C THR A 311 -2.75 31.67 5.49
N PHE A 312 -2.22 30.90 6.43
CA PHE A 312 -2.59 31.00 7.84
C PHE A 312 -1.42 31.56 8.66
N PRO A 313 -1.64 32.55 9.55
CA PRO A 313 -0.57 33.12 10.38
C PRO A 313 0.19 32.10 11.23
N PHE A 314 -0.52 31.09 11.74
CA PHE A 314 0.11 30.01 12.53
C PHE A 314 1.02 29.13 11.67
N ALA A 315 0.63 28.83 10.42
CA ALA A 315 1.42 28.04 9.49
C ALA A 315 2.73 28.76 9.09
N LEU A 316 2.70 30.06 8.96
CA LEU A 316 3.89 30.88 8.70
C LEU A 316 4.88 30.85 9.87
N ARG A 317 4.38 30.82 11.11
CA ARG A 317 5.22 30.66 12.32
C ARG A 317 5.86 29.28 12.36
N MET A 318 5.11 28.21 12.07
CA MET A 318 5.62 26.84 12.06
C MET A 318 6.73 26.61 11.04
N LYS A 319 6.66 27.23 9.86
CA LYS A 319 7.72 27.16 8.82
C LYS A 319 9.11 27.58 9.30
N LYS A 320 9.21 28.40 10.35
CA LYS A 320 10.50 28.80 10.95
C LYS A 320 11.16 27.68 11.74
N TYR A 321 10.40 26.68 12.20
CA TYR A 321 10.88 25.58 13.03
C TYR A 321 11.05 24.25 12.26
N LEU A 322 10.56 24.19 11.01
CA LEU A 322 10.66 23.02 10.13
C LEU A 322 11.82 23.09 9.12
N ARG A 323 12.66 24.10 9.24
CA ARG A 323 13.94 24.26 8.54
C ARG A 323 15.07 23.92 9.52
#